data_57fb47436fba8b78f3aa3e8db1d9456e
#
_entry.id   57fb47436fba8b78f3aa3e8db1d9456e
#
_cell.length_a   1.000
_cell.length_b   1.000
_cell.length_c   1.000
_cell.angle_alpha   90.00
_cell.angle_beta   90.00
_cell.angle_gamma   90.00
#
_symmetry.space_group_name_H-M   'P 1'
#
loop_
_entity.id
_entity.type
_entity.pdbx_description
1 polymer ?
#
loop_
_entity_poly.entity_id
_entity_poly.type
_entity_poly.pdbx_seq_one_letter_code
_entity_poly.pdbx_strand_id
1 'polypeptide(L)'
;MKGLNMKSASIFVVATLAGALCLSATTNAPAADWSALTMKPRMAASLDAGGKHVVSYFVSAEGVCKLTVMIADTVGDDSGAPAAQLQLTVDPGRTARFATGDGNALRFVCLGRAETMSATALGRVAMRPDEN
;
A
#
# COMPACT_ATOMS: atom_id res chain seq x y z
N MET A 1 -59.89 15.53 -62.62
CA MET A 1 -59.21 14.45 -62.08
C MET A 1 -58.40 14.73 -60.84
N LYS A 2 -58.61 13.87 -59.97
CA LYS A 2 -58.18 14.05 -58.62
C LYS A 2 -56.83 13.48 -58.33
N GLY A 3 -55.89 14.32 -58.13
CA GLY A 3 -54.63 13.90 -57.54
C GLY A 3 -54.85 13.46 -56.11
N LEU A 4 -54.75 12.18 -55.85
CA LEU A 4 -54.76 11.66 -54.50
C LEU A 4 -53.43 11.99 -53.86
N ASN A 5 -53.49 13.02 -53.08
CA ASN A 5 -52.36 13.38 -52.25
C ASN A 5 -52.30 12.44 -51.08
N MET A 6 -51.75 11.31 -51.32
CA MET A 6 -51.36 10.45 -50.23
C MET A 6 -50.18 11.09 -49.51
N LYS A 7 -50.49 11.87 -48.54
CA LYS A 7 -49.49 12.31 -47.61
C LYS A 7 -49.08 11.11 -46.77
N SER A 8 -48.05 10.47 -47.22
CA SER A 8 -47.34 9.52 -46.37
C SER A 8 -46.89 10.24 -45.13
N ALA A 9 -47.62 10.09 -44.09
CA ALA A 9 -47.12 10.45 -42.77
C ALA A 9 -46.05 9.44 -42.39
N SER A 10 -44.83 9.80 -42.67
CA SER A 10 -43.70 9.05 -42.12
C SER A 10 -43.65 9.30 -40.64
N ILE A 11 -44.21 8.36 -39.94
CA ILE A 11 -44.02 8.34 -38.50
C ILE A 11 -42.61 7.89 -38.28
N PHE A 12 -41.75 8.85 -38.04
CA PHE A 12 -40.43 8.56 -37.49
C PHE A 12 -40.62 8.12 -36.04
N VAL A 13 -40.64 6.84 -35.85
CA VAL A 13 -40.44 6.29 -34.53
C VAL A 13 -38.99 6.52 -34.18
N VAL A 14 -38.75 7.60 -33.50
CA VAL A 14 -37.46 7.80 -32.83
C VAL A 14 -37.41 6.83 -31.70
N ALA A 15 -36.82 5.68 -31.95
CA ALA A 15 -36.42 4.80 -30.92
C ALA A 15 -35.28 5.48 -30.15
N THR A 16 -35.60 6.16 -29.09
CA THR A 16 -34.62 6.59 -28.10
C THR A 16 -34.09 5.34 -27.44
N LEU A 17 -32.98 4.85 -27.98
CA LEU A 17 -32.14 3.93 -27.21
C LEU A 17 -31.63 4.71 -26.00
N ALA A 18 -32.32 4.60 -24.91
CA ALA A 18 -31.75 4.95 -23.63
C ALA A 18 -30.63 3.96 -23.37
N GLY A 19 -29.45 4.33 -23.82
CA GLY A 19 -28.22 3.66 -23.42
C GLY A 19 -28.10 3.83 -21.91
N ALA A 20 -28.43 2.78 -21.19
CA ALA A 20 -28.07 2.69 -19.80
C ALA A 20 -26.55 2.63 -19.77
N LEU A 21 -25.93 3.77 -19.59
CA LEU A 21 -24.56 3.88 -19.16
C LEU A 21 -24.51 3.25 -17.76
N CYS A 22 -24.25 1.96 -17.72
CA CYS A 22 -23.77 1.33 -16.51
C CYS A 22 -22.42 1.99 -16.22
N LEU A 23 -22.45 3.08 -15.49
CA LEU A 23 -21.29 3.56 -14.77
C LEU A 23 -20.92 2.44 -13.81
N SER A 24 -20.06 1.56 -14.27
CA SER A 24 -19.35 0.67 -13.38
C SER A 24 -18.55 1.58 -12.48
N ALA A 25 -19.14 1.95 -11.36
CA ALA A 25 -18.38 2.52 -10.28
C ALA A 25 -17.38 1.43 -9.89
N THR A 26 -16.18 1.53 -10.43
CA THR A 26 -15.05 0.83 -9.85
C THR A 26 -14.89 1.42 -8.47
N THR A 27 -15.52 0.81 -7.51
CA THR A 27 -15.17 1.05 -6.12
C THR A 27 -13.74 0.59 -6.00
N ASN A 28 -12.81 1.52 -6.17
CA ASN A 28 -11.47 1.29 -5.70
C ASN A 28 -11.65 1.03 -4.21
N ALA A 29 -11.59 -0.23 -3.83
CA ALA A 29 -11.44 -0.58 -2.44
C ALA A 29 -10.27 0.26 -1.93
N PRO A 30 -10.40 1.02 -0.84
CA PRO A 30 -9.28 1.75 -0.30
C PRO A 30 -8.19 0.72 -0.09
N ALA A 31 -7.11 0.86 -0.84
CA ALA A 31 -5.90 0.13 -0.55
C ALA A 31 -5.65 0.38 0.94
N ALA A 32 -5.61 -0.70 1.73
CA ALA A 32 -5.32 -0.63 3.16
C ALA A 32 -4.20 0.38 3.35
N ASP A 33 -4.40 1.34 4.25
CA ASP A 33 -3.55 2.51 4.43
C ASP A 33 -2.07 2.12 4.45
N TRP A 34 -1.48 2.20 3.30
CA TRP A 34 -0.08 1.96 3.07
C TRP A 34 0.63 3.27 3.36
N SER A 35 0.67 3.64 4.61
CA SER A 35 1.40 4.83 4.99
C SER A 35 2.88 4.59 4.82
N ALA A 36 3.37 5.00 3.66
CA ALA A 36 4.80 5.05 3.42
C ALA A 36 5.37 6.28 4.12
N LEU A 37 6.34 6.06 4.96
CA LEU A 37 7.06 7.09 5.68
C LEU A 37 8.44 7.29 5.05
N THR A 38 8.77 8.53 4.72
CA THR A 38 10.12 8.85 4.25
C THR A 38 11.00 9.23 5.42
N MET A 39 12.06 8.48 5.61
CA MET A 39 13.03 8.69 6.68
C MET A 39 14.26 9.40 6.13
N LYS A 40 14.80 10.31 6.91
CA LYS A 40 16.13 10.90 6.70
C LYS A 40 17.15 10.23 7.61
N PRO A 41 18.43 10.26 7.26
CA PRO A 41 19.49 9.70 8.11
C PRO A 41 19.41 10.27 9.54
N ARG A 42 19.58 9.40 10.52
CA ARG A 42 19.58 9.71 11.96
C ARG A 42 18.23 10.19 12.51
N MET A 43 17.17 10.15 11.73
CA MET A 43 15.82 10.42 12.21
C MET A 43 15.09 9.11 12.49
N ALA A 44 14.53 9.00 13.68
CA ALA A 44 13.72 7.84 14.03
C ALA A 44 12.30 7.95 13.45
N ALA A 45 11.78 6.84 12.99
CA ALA A 45 10.40 6.69 12.57
C ALA A 45 9.73 5.59 13.39
N SER A 46 8.50 5.85 13.81
CA SER A 46 7.66 4.89 14.52
C SER A 46 6.57 4.38 13.61
N LEU A 47 6.37 3.08 13.62
CA LEU A 47 5.35 2.38 12.84
C LEU A 47 4.67 1.34 13.73
N ASP A 48 3.37 1.19 13.58
CA ASP A 48 2.62 0.12 14.22
C ASP A 48 2.23 -0.92 13.17
N ALA A 49 2.52 -2.16 13.42
CA ALA A 49 2.24 -3.25 12.52
C ALA A 49 1.88 -4.52 13.30
N GLY A 50 0.62 -4.97 13.17
CA GLY A 50 0.17 -6.25 13.71
C GLY A 50 0.37 -6.41 15.20
N GLY A 51 0.02 -5.42 16.01
CA GLY A 51 0.22 -5.46 17.46
C GLY A 51 1.67 -5.30 17.90
N LYS A 52 2.53 -4.90 16.97
CA LYS A 52 3.93 -4.56 17.23
C LYS A 52 4.14 -3.06 17.06
N HIS A 53 4.87 -2.48 17.98
CA HIS A 53 5.40 -1.13 17.86
C HIS A 53 6.83 -1.20 17.37
N VAL A 54 7.12 -0.50 16.28
CA VAL A 54 8.42 -0.54 15.64
C VAL A 54 9.01 0.84 15.60
N VAL A 55 10.21 0.99 16.11
CA VAL A 55 11.02 2.19 15.97
C VAL A 55 12.20 1.87 15.08
N SER A 56 12.39 2.64 14.05
CA SER A 56 13.46 2.44 13.09
C SER A 56 14.22 3.73 12.83
N TYR A 57 15.49 3.61 12.57
CA TYR A 57 16.33 4.68 12.05
C TYR A 57 17.42 4.10 11.16
N PHE A 58 17.99 4.91 10.31
CA PHE A 58 19.13 4.50 9.52
C PHE A 58 20.24 5.54 9.55
N VAL A 59 21.42 5.08 9.27
CA VAL A 59 22.60 5.92 9.08
C VAL A 59 23.11 5.69 7.66
N SER A 60 23.38 6.75 6.95
CA SER A 60 24.05 6.66 5.66
C SER A 60 25.56 6.59 5.90
N ALA A 61 26.16 5.49 5.52
CA ALA A 61 27.59 5.28 5.65
C ALA A 61 28.13 4.45 4.49
N GLU A 62 29.21 4.88 3.89
CA GLU A 62 29.85 4.17 2.77
C GLU A 62 28.90 3.95 1.56
N GLY A 63 27.98 4.88 1.35
CA GLY A 63 27.00 4.80 0.25
C GLY A 63 25.87 3.81 0.45
N VAL A 64 25.69 3.25 1.64
CA VAL A 64 24.61 2.31 1.98
C VAL A 64 23.80 2.80 3.15
N CYS A 65 22.56 2.31 3.27
CA CYS A 65 21.70 2.53 4.42
C CYS A 65 21.97 1.48 5.50
N LYS A 66 22.50 1.89 6.64
CA LYS A 66 22.61 1.01 7.81
C LYS A 66 21.37 1.19 8.67
N LEU A 67 20.46 0.25 8.54
CA LEU A 67 19.13 0.27 9.19
C LEU A 67 19.20 -0.42 10.55
N THR A 68 18.64 0.22 11.55
CA THR A 68 18.36 -0.36 12.86
C THR A 68 16.85 -0.37 13.08
N VAL A 69 16.31 -1.51 13.45
CA VAL A 69 14.90 -1.71 13.73
C VAL A 69 14.75 -2.29 15.14
N MET A 70 13.95 -1.64 15.95
CA MET A 70 13.56 -2.12 17.27
C MET A 70 12.08 -2.46 17.25
N ILE A 71 11.73 -3.66 17.68
CA ILE A 71 10.37 -4.19 17.66
C ILE A 71 9.95 -4.56 19.08
N ALA A 72 8.84 -4.01 19.52
CA ALA A 72 8.25 -4.33 20.83
C ALA A 72 6.76 -4.63 20.67
N ASP A 73 6.19 -5.40 21.57
CA ASP A 73 4.76 -5.63 21.63
C ASP A 73 4.02 -4.37 22.09
N THR A 74 2.91 -4.04 21.44
CA THR A 74 2.08 -2.87 21.80
C THR A 74 1.13 -3.19 22.93
N VAL A 75 0.74 -4.43 23.08
CA VAL A 75 -0.12 -4.87 24.18
C VAL A 75 0.75 -5.02 25.39
N GLY A 76 0.44 -4.23 26.42
CA GLY A 76 1.18 -4.26 27.67
C GLY A 76 1.20 -5.64 28.27
N ASP A 77 2.19 -6.38 27.89
CA ASP A 77 2.57 -7.58 28.57
C ASP A 77 3.51 -7.13 29.68
N ASP A 78 3.06 -7.28 30.91
CA ASP A 78 3.90 -7.07 32.09
C ASP A 78 5.09 -8.06 32.14
N SER A 79 5.23 -8.86 31.08
CA SER A 79 6.30 -9.84 30.96
C SER A 79 7.69 -9.21 30.88
N GLY A 80 7.79 -7.91 30.61
CA GLY A 80 9.07 -7.21 30.50
C GLY A 80 9.97 -7.78 29.41
N ALA A 81 9.38 -8.41 28.37
CA ALA A 81 10.14 -8.94 27.27
C ALA A 81 10.92 -7.80 26.58
N PRO A 82 12.24 -7.92 26.44
CA PRO A 82 13.02 -6.88 25.80
C PRO A 82 12.62 -6.74 24.35
N ALA A 83 12.61 -5.50 23.84
CA ALA A 83 12.42 -5.24 22.42
C ALA A 83 13.50 -5.96 21.60
N ALA A 84 13.09 -6.61 20.53
CA ALA A 84 14.04 -7.19 19.60
C ALA A 84 14.71 -6.08 18.79
N GLN A 85 16.00 -6.13 18.64
CA GLN A 85 16.77 -5.20 17.85
C GLN A 85 17.41 -5.92 16.65
N LEU A 86 17.22 -5.39 15.48
CA LEU A 86 17.80 -5.88 14.24
C LEU A 86 18.64 -4.78 13.59
N GLN A 87 19.81 -5.15 13.11
CA GLN A 87 20.66 -4.25 12.33
C GLN A 87 21.01 -4.91 11.01
N LEU A 88 20.88 -4.16 9.93
CA LEU A 88 21.23 -4.65 8.61
C LEU A 88 21.67 -3.52 7.69
N THR A 89 22.42 -3.90 6.68
CA THR A 89 22.86 -3.03 5.62
C THR A 89 21.96 -3.19 4.41
N VAL A 90 21.41 -2.09 3.91
CA VAL A 90 20.55 -2.07 2.73
C VAL A 90 21.23 -1.23 1.67
N ASP A 91 21.57 -1.83 0.54
CA ASP A 91 22.16 -1.12 -0.59
C ASP A 91 21.14 -0.18 -1.25
N PRO A 92 21.56 0.91 -1.87
CA PRO A 92 20.69 1.79 -2.63
C PRO A 92 19.85 1.03 -3.66
N GLY A 93 18.54 1.29 -3.69
CA GLY A 93 17.60 0.60 -4.55
C GLY A 93 17.18 -0.81 -4.08
N ARG A 94 17.72 -1.29 -2.97
CA ARG A 94 17.36 -2.58 -2.40
C ARG A 94 16.30 -2.43 -1.32
N THR A 95 15.61 -3.51 -1.08
CA THR A 95 14.49 -3.60 -0.13
C THR A 95 14.83 -4.60 0.97
N ALA A 96 14.58 -4.19 2.21
CA ALA A 96 14.56 -5.09 3.36
C ALA A 96 13.10 -5.31 3.78
N ARG A 97 12.72 -6.54 4.07
CA ARG A 97 11.37 -6.89 4.49
C ARG A 97 11.42 -7.77 5.74
N PHE A 98 10.58 -7.42 6.70
CA PHE A 98 10.44 -8.16 7.96
C PHE A 98 9.00 -8.55 8.18
N ALA A 99 8.75 -9.81 8.49
CA ALA A 99 7.45 -10.25 8.99
C ALA A 99 7.34 -9.88 10.47
N THR A 100 6.25 -9.22 10.84
CA THR A 100 5.99 -8.81 12.23
C THR A 100 5.09 -9.80 12.99
N GLY A 101 4.68 -10.87 12.34
CA GLY A 101 3.66 -11.80 12.82
C GLY A 101 2.27 -11.42 12.32
N ASP A 102 1.29 -12.27 12.53
CA ASP A 102 -0.12 -12.06 12.14
C ASP A 102 -0.35 -11.70 10.65
N GLY A 103 0.57 -12.07 9.78
CA GLY A 103 0.52 -11.77 8.35
C GLY A 103 0.89 -10.34 7.99
N ASN A 104 1.35 -9.54 8.94
CA ASN A 104 1.86 -8.20 8.70
C ASN A 104 3.36 -8.22 8.43
N ALA A 105 3.83 -7.22 7.72
CA ALA A 105 5.24 -7.05 7.41
C ALA A 105 5.62 -5.58 7.36
N LEU A 106 6.89 -5.30 7.50
CA LEU A 106 7.50 -4.00 7.29
C LEU A 106 8.41 -4.08 6.08
N ARG A 107 8.39 -3.06 5.28
CA ARG A 107 9.26 -2.92 4.11
C ARG A 107 10.05 -1.63 4.20
N PHE A 108 11.35 -1.73 4.04
CA PHE A 108 12.26 -0.60 3.98
C PHE A 108 12.99 -0.60 2.65
N VAL A 109 13.05 0.54 2.00
CA VAL A 109 13.74 0.72 0.72
C VAL A 109 14.77 1.82 0.87
N CYS A 110 16.02 1.52 0.58
CA CYS A 110 17.09 2.51 0.54
C CYS A 110 17.02 3.27 -0.79
N LEU A 111 16.87 4.59 -0.74
CA LEU A 111 16.64 5.45 -1.89
C LEU A 111 17.79 6.41 -2.14
N GLY A 112 17.95 6.80 -3.40
CA GLY A 112 19.03 7.67 -3.82
C GLY A 112 20.39 7.00 -3.58
N ARG A 113 21.35 7.76 -3.10
CA ARG A 113 22.66 7.25 -2.65
C ARG A 113 22.69 7.09 -1.12
N ALA A 114 21.70 6.37 -0.59
CA ALA A 114 21.47 6.28 0.85
C ALA A 114 21.11 7.63 1.50
N GLU A 115 20.45 8.49 0.77
CA GLU A 115 20.04 9.81 1.24
C GLU A 115 18.73 9.76 2.00
N THR A 116 17.83 8.86 1.60
CA THR A 116 16.53 8.65 2.22
C THR A 116 16.19 7.16 2.29
N MET A 117 15.28 6.82 3.15
CA MET A 117 14.73 5.47 3.24
C MET A 117 13.21 5.55 3.32
N SER A 118 12.52 4.74 2.54
CA SER A 118 11.08 4.59 2.65
C SER A 118 10.77 3.43 3.59
N ALA A 119 9.90 3.67 4.55
CA ALA A 119 9.39 2.65 5.46
C ALA A 119 7.89 2.49 5.25
N THR A 120 7.42 1.28 5.04
CA THR A 120 6.01 0.99 4.77
C THR A 120 5.55 -0.19 5.62
N ALA A 121 4.44 -0.01 6.35
CA ALA A 121 3.77 -1.11 7.00
C ALA A 121 2.86 -1.81 5.99
N LEU A 122 3.05 -3.10 5.80
CA LEU A 122 2.25 -3.93 4.91
C LEU A 122 1.23 -4.67 5.77
N GLY A 123 -0.05 -4.44 5.51
CA GLY A 123 -1.13 -5.19 6.15
C GLY A 123 -1.14 -6.65 5.69
N ARG A 124 -2.01 -7.41 6.32
CA ARG A 124 -2.18 -8.83 6.02
C ARG A 124 -2.43 -9.02 4.52
N VAL A 125 -1.48 -9.65 3.85
CA VAL A 125 -1.69 -10.15 2.51
C VAL A 125 -2.68 -11.30 2.64
N ALA A 126 -3.87 -11.17 2.05
CA ALA A 126 -4.79 -12.29 1.96
C ALA A 126 -4.06 -13.41 1.21
N MET A 127 -3.76 -14.50 1.92
CA MET A 127 -3.26 -15.70 1.27
C MET A 127 -4.37 -16.17 0.33
N ARG A 128 -4.09 -16.24 -0.94
CA ARG A 128 -4.95 -16.93 -1.89
C ARG A 128 -4.90 -18.41 -1.54
N PRO A 129 -6.03 -19.06 -1.30
CA PRO A 129 -6.04 -20.47 -0.92
C PRO A 129 -5.70 -21.43 -2.06
N ASP A 130 -5.35 -20.96 -3.22
CA ASP A 130 -5.30 -21.76 -4.45
C ASP A 130 -3.89 -21.97 -5.00
N GLU A 131 -2.85 -21.63 -4.28
CA GLU A 131 -1.49 -22.00 -4.69
C GLU A 131 -1.01 -23.21 -3.88
N ASN A 132 -1.46 -24.33 -4.33
CA ASN A 132 -0.80 -25.61 -4.10
C ASN A 132 -0.05 -26.01 -5.36
#